data_0ce10dc3d038b29a6f7ba50bc9ba3d81
#
_entry.id   0ce10dc3d038b29a6f7ba50bc9ba3d81
#
_cell.length_a   1.000
_cell.length_b   1.000
_cell.length_c   1.000
_cell.angle_alpha   90.00
_cell.angle_beta   90.00
_cell.angle_gamma   90.00
#
_symmetry.space_group_name_H-M   'P 1'
#
loop_
_entity.id
_entity.type
_entity.pdbx_description
1 polymer ?
#
loop_
_entity_poly.entity_id
_entity_poly.type
_entity_poly.pdbx_seq_one_letter_code
_entity_poly.pdbx_strand_id
1 'polypeptide(L)'
;MFSPTSFSIDYPNLKINIYLCSYIKHIAMDKQSRYAELISQIEVFANDADHPISVLSNCAAVMKTIFPEEYFWVGFYIVDGDELILGPFQGTPACTRIKFGRGVCGTAWKEQRTLVVEDVEKFPDHIACSSLSRSEIVVPLKHNGVVVGEIDIDSTELATFDDVDRQFLEHAAEVIAPYMAKLAIPL
;
A
#
# COMPACT_ATOMS: atom_id res chain seq x y z
N MET A 1 4.29 27.58 51.35
CA MET A 1 3.05 27.13 50.72
C MET A 1 3.12 27.63 49.27
N PHE A 2 3.72 26.81 48.40
CA PHE A 2 3.81 27.13 46.95
C PHE A 2 2.73 26.39 46.21
N SER A 3 1.83 27.12 45.56
CA SER A 3 0.81 26.60 44.69
C SER A 3 1.44 26.15 43.37
N PRO A 4 1.18 24.91 42.87
CA PRO A 4 1.66 24.53 41.55
C PRO A 4 0.73 25.16 40.51
N THR A 5 1.24 26.14 39.76
CA THR A 5 0.60 26.62 38.53
C THR A 5 0.68 25.50 37.49
N SER A 6 -0.46 24.88 37.22
CA SER A 6 -0.62 23.94 36.11
C SER A 6 -0.45 24.68 34.79
N PHE A 7 0.65 24.43 34.10
CA PHE A 7 0.79 24.79 32.69
C PHE A 7 -0.06 23.80 31.87
N SER A 8 -1.27 24.18 31.51
CA SER A 8 -2.02 23.51 30.46
C SER A 8 -1.56 24.05 29.11
N ILE A 9 -0.72 23.32 28.41
CA ILE A 9 -0.44 23.59 27.01
C ILE A 9 -1.62 23.02 26.23
N ASP A 10 -2.43 23.92 25.67
CA ASP A 10 -3.58 23.56 24.84
C ASP A 10 -3.08 23.10 23.45
N TYR A 11 -3.05 21.79 23.23
CA TYR A 11 -2.52 21.15 22.02
C TYR A 11 -3.46 21.02 20.78
N PRO A 12 -4.72 21.51 20.74
CA PRO A 12 -5.58 21.30 19.58
C PRO A 12 -5.00 21.87 18.29
N ASN A 13 -4.39 23.06 18.37
CA ASN A 13 -3.89 23.77 17.19
C ASN A 13 -2.53 23.26 16.67
N LEU A 14 -1.69 22.64 17.51
CA LEU A 14 -0.38 22.14 17.11
C LEU A 14 -0.49 20.84 16.31
N LYS A 15 -1.39 19.92 16.70
CA LYS A 15 -1.64 18.68 15.97
C LYS A 15 -2.23 18.94 14.58
N ILE A 16 -3.19 19.85 14.48
CA ILE A 16 -3.79 20.27 13.20
C ILE A 16 -2.71 20.86 12.28
N ASN A 17 -1.80 21.69 12.81
CA ASN A 17 -0.72 22.29 12.03
C ASN A 17 0.31 21.28 11.51
N ILE A 18 0.64 20.24 12.28
CA ILE A 18 1.60 19.21 11.86
C ILE A 18 1.01 18.35 10.73
N TYR A 19 -0.23 17.91 10.88
CA TYR A 19 -0.93 17.15 9.83
C TYR A 19 -1.16 17.98 8.57
N LEU A 20 -1.57 19.25 8.73
CA LEU A 20 -1.79 20.16 7.61
C LEU A 20 -0.46 20.48 6.90
N CYS A 21 0.63 20.66 7.63
CA CYS A 21 1.96 20.91 7.06
C CYS A 21 2.49 19.70 6.29
N SER A 22 2.32 18.49 6.82
CA SER A 22 2.68 17.25 6.10
C SER A 22 1.85 17.05 4.84
N TYR A 23 0.54 17.24 4.94
CA TYR A 23 -0.40 17.13 3.83
C TYR A 23 -0.09 18.14 2.71
N ILE A 24 0.11 19.43 3.06
CA ILE A 24 0.47 20.49 2.11
C ILE A 24 1.84 20.20 1.47
N LYS A 25 2.79 19.66 2.21
CA LYS A 25 4.10 19.28 1.69
C LYS A 25 3.98 18.26 0.54
N HIS A 26 3.19 17.20 0.72
CA HIS A 26 3.04 16.17 -0.31
C HIS A 26 2.29 16.66 -1.55
N ILE A 27 1.29 17.54 -1.39
CA ILE A 27 0.58 18.15 -2.53
C ILE A 27 1.50 19.06 -3.37
N ALA A 28 2.47 19.73 -2.73
CA ALA A 28 3.41 20.63 -3.42
C ALA A 28 4.58 19.91 -4.11
N MET A 29 4.78 18.61 -3.84
CA MET A 29 5.83 17.81 -4.46
C MET A 29 5.34 17.15 -5.75
N ASP A 30 6.22 17.04 -6.74
CA ASP A 30 5.92 16.23 -7.91
C ASP A 30 5.87 14.72 -7.55
N LYS A 31 5.23 13.94 -8.42
CA LYS A 31 4.99 12.51 -8.18
C LYS A 31 6.27 11.72 -7.92
N GLN A 32 7.35 11.99 -8.66
CA GLN A 32 8.62 11.29 -8.50
C GLN A 32 9.28 11.58 -7.15
N SER A 33 9.24 12.84 -6.71
CA SER A 33 9.75 13.24 -5.38
C SER A 33 8.97 12.59 -4.24
N ARG A 34 7.64 12.48 -4.38
CA ARG A 34 6.79 11.75 -3.41
C ARG A 34 7.18 10.27 -3.32
N TYR A 35 7.44 9.62 -4.46
CA TYR A 35 7.90 8.25 -4.49
C TYR A 35 9.31 8.08 -3.93
N ALA A 36 10.23 9.00 -4.19
CA ALA A 36 11.57 8.95 -3.59
C ALA A 36 11.50 9.03 -2.05
N GLU A 37 10.61 9.87 -1.49
CA GLU A 37 10.33 9.91 -0.05
C GLU A 37 9.73 8.58 0.44
N LEU A 38 8.77 8.01 -0.30
CA LEU A 38 8.15 6.72 0.02
C LEU A 38 9.18 5.60 0.12
N ILE A 39 10.02 5.44 -0.90
CA ILE A 39 11.06 4.40 -0.94
C ILE A 39 12.02 4.54 0.23
N SER A 40 12.50 5.77 0.50
CA SER A 40 13.40 6.02 1.64
C SER A 40 12.79 5.59 2.98
N GLN A 41 11.48 5.82 3.20
CA GLN A 41 10.80 5.40 4.42
C GLN A 41 10.60 3.87 4.47
N ILE A 42 10.26 3.23 3.35
CA ILE A 42 10.15 1.76 3.26
C ILE A 42 11.50 1.10 3.60
N GLU A 43 12.60 1.60 3.08
CA GLU A 43 13.95 1.10 3.38
C GLU A 43 14.30 1.21 4.88
N VAL A 44 13.90 2.31 5.54
CA VAL A 44 14.07 2.46 6.99
C VAL A 44 13.27 1.40 7.74
N PHE A 45 11.99 1.21 7.41
CA PHE A 45 11.15 0.18 8.06
C PHE A 45 11.68 -1.23 7.83
N ALA A 46 12.21 -1.50 6.63
CA ALA A 46 12.82 -2.78 6.30
C ALA A 46 14.09 -3.05 7.13
N ASN A 47 14.90 -2.02 7.40
CA ASN A 47 16.15 -2.19 8.16
C ASN A 47 15.93 -2.30 9.68
N ASP A 48 14.91 -1.63 10.23
CA ASP A 48 14.71 -1.49 11.69
C ASP A 48 13.72 -2.50 12.29
N ALA A 49 12.94 -3.21 11.46
CA ALA A 49 11.84 -4.04 11.97
C ALA A 49 12.24 -5.51 12.16
N ASP A 50 11.95 -6.04 13.34
CA ASP A 50 12.16 -7.45 13.70
C ASP A 50 11.07 -8.39 13.15
N HIS A 51 9.87 -7.85 12.85
CA HIS A 51 8.71 -8.65 12.49
C HIS A 51 8.10 -8.21 11.15
N PRO A 52 7.84 -9.15 10.21
CA PRO A 52 7.33 -8.82 8.88
C PRO A 52 5.99 -8.08 8.89
N ILE A 53 5.05 -8.41 9.79
CA ILE A 53 3.79 -7.68 9.91
C ILE A 53 4.01 -6.21 10.24
N SER A 54 5.00 -5.88 11.08
CA SER A 54 5.32 -4.48 11.43
C SER A 54 5.83 -3.71 10.21
N VAL A 55 6.67 -4.34 9.37
CA VAL A 55 7.12 -3.75 8.10
C VAL A 55 5.92 -3.46 7.20
N LEU A 56 5.10 -4.47 6.92
CA LEU A 56 3.94 -4.32 6.02
C LEU A 56 2.95 -3.26 6.53
N SER A 57 2.69 -3.23 7.85
CA SER A 57 1.77 -2.25 8.45
C SER A 57 2.28 -0.82 8.29
N ASN A 58 3.59 -0.59 8.53
CA ASN A 58 4.19 0.72 8.34
C ASN A 58 4.27 1.11 6.86
N CYS A 59 4.56 0.16 5.97
CA CYS A 59 4.53 0.40 4.53
C CYS A 59 3.14 0.81 4.04
N ALA A 60 2.07 0.10 4.44
CA ALA A 60 0.70 0.49 4.09
C ALA A 60 0.34 1.88 4.63
N ALA A 61 0.75 2.19 5.87
CA ALA A 61 0.50 3.48 6.49
C ALA A 61 1.21 4.63 5.77
N VAL A 62 2.50 4.47 5.42
CA VAL A 62 3.26 5.52 4.73
C VAL A 62 2.79 5.71 3.29
N MET A 63 2.46 4.63 2.56
CA MET A 63 1.86 4.71 1.23
C MET A 63 0.59 5.57 1.26
N LYS A 64 -0.35 5.28 2.17
CA LYS A 64 -1.57 6.07 2.36
C LYS A 64 -1.30 7.51 2.78
N THR A 65 -0.26 7.76 3.58
CA THR A 65 0.09 9.11 4.06
C THR A 65 0.66 9.99 2.94
N ILE A 66 1.49 9.42 2.06
CA ILE A 66 2.14 10.15 0.97
C ILE A 66 1.20 10.37 -0.22
N PHE A 67 0.28 9.42 -0.48
CA PHE A 67 -0.70 9.47 -1.57
C PHE A 67 -2.15 9.42 -1.03
N PRO A 68 -2.57 10.38 -0.20
CA PRO A 68 -3.85 10.31 0.51
C PRO A 68 -5.07 10.37 -0.42
N GLU A 69 -4.96 11.09 -1.54
CA GLU A 69 -6.05 11.28 -2.50
C GLU A 69 -6.07 10.17 -3.56
N GLU A 70 -4.90 9.80 -4.06
CA GLU A 70 -4.78 8.82 -5.15
C GLU A 70 -5.03 7.39 -4.65
N TYR A 71 -4.57 7.07 -3.43
CA TYR A 71 -4.69 5.74 -2.86
C TYR A 71 -5.93 5.68 -1.96
N PHE A 72 -7.10 5.44 -2.56
CA PHE A 72 -8.34 5.21 -1.80
C PHE A 72 -8.17 4.03 -0.85
N TRP A 73 -7.65 2.94 -1.35
CA TRP A 73 -7.26 1.75 -0.61
C TRP A 73 -5.84 1.37 -0.96
N VAL A 74 -5.05 0.91 0.01
CA VAL A 74 -3.71 0.37 -0.21
C VAL A 74 -3.40 -0.71 0.81
N GLY A 75 -2.90 -1.85 0.35
CA GLY A 75 -2.59 -2.95 1.26
C GLY A 75 -1.80 -4.06 0.60
N PHE A 76 -1.72 -5.15 1.36
CA PHE A 76 -1.00 -6.34 0.97
C PHE A 76 -1.90 -7.54 0.96
N TYR A 77 -1.73 -8.38 -0.05
CA TYR A 77 -2.21 -9.74 -0.05
C TYR A 77 -1.04 -10.72 0.04
N ILE A 78 -1.18 -11.76 0.87
CA ILE A 78 -0.13 -12.74 1.19
C ILE A 78 -0.50 -14.05 0.54
N VAL A 79 0.41 -14.70 -0.18
CA VAL A 79 0.17 -16.02 -0.75
C VAL A 79 0.08 -17.08 0.36
N ASP A 80 -1.00 -17.85 0.36
CA ASP A 80 -1.25 -18.98 1.27
C ASP A 80 -1.83 -20.16 0.47
N GLY A 81 -0.96 -21.04 -0.02
CA GLY A 81 -1.34 -22.13 -0.92
C GLY A 81 -1.88 -21.59 -2.25
N ASP A 82 -3.13 -21.87 -2.59
CA ASP A 82 -3.80 -21.46 -3.83
C ASP A 82 -4.65 -20.19 -3.70
N GLU A 83 -4.53 -19.47 -2.58
CA GLU A 83 -5.25 -18.25 -2.30
C GLU A 83 -4.31 -17.10 -1.86
N LEU A 84 -4.75 -15.88 -2.09
CA LEU A 84 -4.22 -14.66 -1.50
C LEU A 84 -5.05 -14.35 -0.26
N ILE A 85 -4.37 -14.08 0.86
CA ILE A 85 -5.00 -13.70 2.13
C ILE A 85 -4.74 -12.24 2.40
N LEU A 86 -5.77 -11.52 2.83
CA LEU A 86 -5.67 -10.11 3.21
C LEU A 86 -4.66 -9.92 4.34
N GLY A 87 -3.65 -9.11 4.08
CA GLY A 87 -2.64 -8.67 5.01
C GLY A 87 -2.91 -7.27 5.58
N PRO A 88 -1.90 -6.57 6.08
CA PRO A 88 -2.02 -5.19 6.54
C PRO A 88 -2.45 -4.24 5.41
N PHE A 89 -3.41 -3.33 5.71
CA PHE A 89 -3.95 -2.38 4.74
C PHE A 89 -4.40 -1.07 5.40
N GLN A 90 -4.67 -0.07 4.56
CA GLN A 90 -5.30 1.20 4.90
C GLN A 90 -6.47 1.45 3.93
N GLY A 91 -7.66 1.65 4.47
CA GLY A 91 -8.88 1.87 3.68
C GLY A 91 -10.11 1.20 4.28
N THR A 92 -11.13 0.99 3.43
CA THR A 92 -12.36 0.27 3.79
C THR A 92 -12.12 -1.23 3.91
N PRO A 93 -13.00 -2.01 4.56
CA PRO A 93 -12.94 -3.48 4.55
C PRO A 93 -12.86 -4.02 3.12
N ALA A 94 -12.05 -5.06 2.93
CA ALA A 94 -11.77 -5.68 1.64
C ALA A 94 -12.02 -7.20 1.64
N CYS A 95 -11.87 -7.84 0.49
CA CYS A 95 -11.98 -9.29 0.35
C CYS A 95 -10.92 -9.98 1.22
N THR A 96 -11.30 -10.94 2.04
CA THR A 96 -10.37 -11.62 2.94
C THR A 96 -9.55 -12.71 2.25
N ARG A 97 -10.04 -13.25 1.11
CA ARG A 97 -9.40 -14.29 0.31
C ARG A 97 -9.69 -14.07 -1.17
N ILE A 98 -8.67 -14.26 -2.01
CA ILE A 98 -8.76 -14.18 -3.47
C ILE A 98 -8.07 -15.42 -4.05
N LYS A 99 -8.75 -16.15 -4.93
CA LYS A 99 -8.18 -17.34 -5.57
C LYS A 99 -7.20 -17.00 -6.67
N PHE A 100 -6.21 -17.87 -6.86
CA PHE A 100 -5.27 -17.80 -7.97
C PHE A 100 -5.98 -17.62 -9.32
N GLY A 101 -5.58 -16.62 -10.08
CA GLY A 101 -6.11 -16.31 -11.41
C GLY A 101 -7.49 -15.61 -11.41
N ARG A 102 -8.01 -15.14 -10.24
CA ARG A 102 -9.32 -14.47 -10.14
C ARG A 102 -9.17 -12.98 -9.82
N GLY A 103 -9.97 -12.16 -10.47
CA GLY A 103 -9.89 -10.71 -10.34
C GLY A 103 -8.55 -10.14 -10.79
N VAL A 104 -8.25 -8.89 -10.45
CA VAL A 104 -6.98 -8.24 -10.80
C VAL A 104 -5.83 -8.87 -10.02
N CYS A 105 -5.94 -8.97 -8.69
CA CYS A 105 -4.92 -9.54 -7.82
C CYS A 105 -4.56 -10.99 -8.23
N GLY A 106 -5.54 -11.91 -8.30
CA GLY A 106 -5.27 -13.29 -8.69
C GLY A 106 -4.69 -13.40 -10.10
N THR A 107 -5.04 -12.50 -11.00
CA THR A 107 -4.49 -12.43 -12.36
C THR A 107 -3.05 -11.94 -12.35
N ALA A 108 -2.72 -10.88 -11.58
CA ALA A 108 -1.36 -10.37 -11.42
C ALA A 108 -0.42 -11.47 -10.89
N TRP A 109 -0.89 -12.21 -9.88
CA TRP A 109 -0.17 -13.38 -9.35
C TRP A 109 0.08 -14.45 -10.43
N LYS A 110 -0.97 -14.83 -11.18
CA LYS A 110 -0.88 -15.84 -12.24
C LYS A 110 0.07 -15.45 -13.36
N GLU A 111 -0.01 -14.17 -13.79
CA GLU A 111 0.83 -13.65 -14.87
C GLU A 111 2.21 -13.21 -14.38
N GLN A 112 2.40 -13.15 -13.07
CA GLN A 112 3.64 -12.75 -12.42
C GLN A 112 4.17 -11.38 -12.91
N ARG A 113 3.28 -10.43 -13.16
CA ARG A 113 3.59 -9.09 -13.61
C ARG A 113 2.66 -8.06 -12.99
N THR A 114 3.13 -6.83 -12.90
CA THR A 114 2.31 -5.70 -12.53
C THR A 114 1.16 -5.49 -13.50
N LEU A 115 -0.03 -5.32 -12.96
CA LEU A 115 -1.22 -4.94 -13.71
C LEU A 115 -1.60 -3.49 -13.35
N VAL A 116 -1.72 -2.65 -14.37
CA VAL A 116 -2.28 -1.30 -14.27
C VAL A 116 -3.63 -1.32 -14.96
N VAL A 117 -4.69 -1.11 -14.19
CA VAL A 117 -6.08 -1.19 -14.66
C VAL A 117 -6.69 0.21 -14.62
N GLU A 118 -6.91 0.80 -15.79
CA GLU A 118 -7.46 2.15 -15.92
C GLU A 118 -8.94 2.24 -15.53
N ASP A 119 -9.68 1.14 -15.70
CA ASP A 119 -11.11 1.04 -15.38
C ASP A 119 -11.43 -0.40 -14.95
N VAL A 120 -11.64 -0.60 -13.65
CA VAL A 120 -11.89 -1.93 -13.08
C VAL A 120 -13.19 -2.56 -13.59
N GLU A 121 -14.18 -1.76 -14.01
CA GLU A 121 -15.43 -2.28 -14.57
C GLU A 121 -15.22 -2.94 -15.94
N LYS A 122 -14.13 -2.63 -16.62
CA LYS A 122 -13.75 -3.24 -17.90
C LYS A 122 -12.81 -4.43 -17.77
N PHE A 123 -12.30 -4.68 -16.54
CA PHE A 123 -11.39 -5.80 -16.32
C PHE A 123 -12.18 -7.13 -16.28
N PRO A 124 -11.80 -8.12 -17.12
CA PRO A 124 -12.49 -9.40 -17.13
C PRO A 124 -12.45 -10.09 -15.75
N ASP A 125 -13.59 -10.60 -15.30
CA ASP A 125 -13.70 -11.34 -14.03
C ASP A 125 -13.31 -10.48 -12.78
N HIS A 126 -13.46 -9.15 -12.88
CA HIS A 126 -13.19 -8.23 -11.75
C HIS A 126 -13.99 -8.65 -10.51
N ILE A 127 -13.33 -8.67 -9.36
CA ILE A 127 -13.93 -8.90 -8.05
C ILE A 127 -14.06 -7.55 -7.34
N ALA A 128 -15.26 -7.01 -7.27
CA ALA A 128 -15.53 -5.74 -6.61
C ALA A 128 -15.43 -5.89 -5.07
N CYS A 129 -14.22 -5.77 -4.51
CA CYS A 129 -14.03 -5.72 -3.06
C CYS A 129 -14.55 -4.39 -2.46
N SER A 130 -14.57 -3.32 -3.25
CA SER A 130 -15.23 -2.05 -2.95
C SER A 130 -15.96 -1.53 -4.18
N SER A 131 -17.17 -0.99 -3.98
CA SER A 131 -17.93 -0.32 -5.05
C SER A 131 -17.40 1.06 -5.42
N LEU A 132 -16.41 1.55 -4.68
CA LEU A 132 -15.81 2.87 -4.90
C LEU A 132 -14.53 2.81 -5.76
N SER A 133 -13.94 1.64 -5.91
CA SER A 133 -12.74 1.45 -6.75
C SER A 133 -13.08 1.67 -8.23
N ARG A 134 -12.29 2.51 -8.90
CA ARG A 134 -12.45 2.85 -10.32
C ARG A 134 -11.24 2.46 -11.14
N SER A 135 -10.04 2.62 -10.60
CA SER A 135 -8.78 2.13 -11.18
C SER A 135 -7.96 1.42 -10.12
N GLU A 136 -7.06 0.53 -10.55
CA GLU A 136 -6.31 -0.35 -9.64
C GLU A 136 -4.91 -0.60 -10.19
N ILE A 137 -3.93 -0.69 -9.32
CA ILE A 137 -2.59 -1.21 -9.64
C ILE A 137 -2.23 -2.34 -8.68
N VAL A 138 -1.87 -3.50 -9.23
CA VAL A 138 -1.41 -4.65 -8.46
C VAL A 138 0.01 -5.00 -8.84
N VAL A 139 0.89 -5.08 -7.83
CA VAL A 139 2.32 -5.35 -8.01
C VAL A 139 2.70 -6.63 -7.26
N PRO A 140 3.03 -7.73 -7.96
CA PRO A 140 3.48 -8.96 -7.33
C PRO A 140 4.84 -8.80 -6.63
N LEU A 141 4.92 -9.23 -5.38
CA LEU A 141 6.15 -9.32 -4.62
C LEU A 141 6.83 -10.66 -4.89
N LYS A 142 8.02 -10.62 -5.50
CA LYS A 142 8.79 -11.83 -5.84
C LYS A 142 9.98 -12.00 -4.93
N HIS A 143 10.09 -13.17 -4.34
CA HIS A 143 11.27 -13.59 -3.59
C HIS A 143 11.83 -14.89 -4.16
N ASN A 144 13.11 -14.88 -4.55
CA ASN A 144 13.76 -16.02 -5.22
C ASN A 144 13.00 -16.56 -6.45
N GLY A 145 12.39 -15.66 -7.23
CA GLY A 145 11.64 -15.99 -8.44
C GLY A 145 10.20 -16.49 -8.20
N VAL A 146 9.74 -16.56 -6.95
CA VAL A 146 8.38 -16.98 -6.58
C VAL A 146 7.59 -15.77 -6.09
N VAL A 147 6.34 -15.63 -6.52
CA VAL A 147 5.42 -14.62 -5.97
C VAL A 147 5.02 -15.06 -4.55
N VAL A 148 5.27 -14.20 -3.57
CA VAL A 148 4.98 -14.42 -2.15
C VAL A 148 3.84 -13.57 -1.62
N GLY A 149 3.36 -12.63 -2.41
CA GLY A 149 2.27 -11.73 -2.11
C GLY A 149 2.20 -10.60 -3.12
N GLU A 150 1.41 -9.58 -2.81
CA GLU A 150 1.16 -8.44 -3.69
C GLU A 150 1.01 -7.15 -2.89
N ILE A 151 1.40 -6.04 -3.52
CA ILE A 151 0.87 -4.70 -3.21
C ILE A 151 -0.36 -4.51 -4.08
N ASP A 152 -1.46 -4.13 -3.47
CA ASP A 152 -2.72 -3.81 -4.12
C ASP A 152 -3.12 -2.38 -3.75
N ILE A 153 -3.46 -1.56 -4.76
CA ILE A 153 -3.82 -0.16 -4.58
C ILE A 153 -4.99 0.20 -5.48
N ASP A 154 -6.07 0.67 -4.85
CA ASP A 154 -7.25 1.18 -5.54
C ASP A 154 -7.35 2.69 -5.49
N SER A 155 -7.90 3.28 -6.55
CA SER A 155 -8.30 4.68 -6.60
C SER A 155 -9.79 4.83 -6.92
N THR A 156 -10.40 5.91 -6.43
CA THR A 156 -11.77 6.31 -6.77
C THR A 156 -11.88 7.03 -8.12
N GLU A 157 -10.75 7.32 -8.74
CA GLU A 157 -10.66 7.97 -10.03
C GLU A 157 -10.26 6.96 -11.12
N LEU A 158 -10.67 7.21 -12.36
CA LEU A 158 -10.22 6.42 -13.51
C LEU A 158 -8.78 6.77 -13.87
N ALA A 159 -8.02 5.78 -14.37
CA ALA A 159 -6.69 5.95 -14.93
C ALA A 159 -5.73 6.73 -14.01
N THR A 160 -5.79 6.48 -12.70
CA THR A 160 -4.94 7.15 -11.70
C THR A 160 -3.49 6.75 -11.84
N PHE A 161 -3.22 5.50 -12.19
CA PHE A 161 -1.89 4.91 -12.17
C PHE A 161 -1.26 4.92 -13.56
N ASP A 162 0.04 5.24 -13.62
CA ASP A 162 0.84 5.31 -14.84
C ASP A 162 2.17 4.53 -14.72
N ASP A 163 3.05 4.69 -15.69
CA ASP A 163 4.37 4.03 -15.70
C ASP A 163 5.28 4.49 -14.56
N VAL A 164 5.10 5.70 -14.03
CA VAL A 164 5.87 6.18 -12.86
C VAL A 164 5.46 5.39 -11.63
N ASP A 165 4.14 5.23 -11.39
CA ASP A 165 3.62 4.42 -10.29
C ASP A 165 4.15 3.00 -10.38
N ARG A 166 4.05 2.39 -11.55
CA ARG A 166 4.53 1.03 -11.79
C ARG A 166 6.00 0.87 -11.42
N GLN A 167 6.89 1.73 -11.93
CA GLN A 167 8.33 1.62 -11.70
C GLN A 167 8.69 1.75 -10.22
N PHE A 168 8.14 2.73 -9.52
CA PHE A 168 8.45 2.93 -8.10
C PHE A 168 7.83 1.87 -7.20
N LEU A 169 6.63 1.40 -7.50
CA LEU A 169 5.98 0.34 -6.73
C LEU A 169 6.65 -1.02 -6.96
N GLU A 170 7.14 -1.31 -8.16
CA GLU A 170 7.98 -2.49 -8.42
C GLU A 170 9.28 -2.44 -7.60
N HIS A 171 9.92 -1.27 -7.48
CA HIS A 171 11.07 -1.09 -6.60
C HIS A 171 10.71 -1.28 -5.11
N ALA A 172 9.59 -0.71 -4.65
CA ALA A 172 9.08 -0.95 -3.29
C ALA A 172 8.84 -2.45 -3.05
N ALA A 173 8.28 -3.15 -4.03
CA ALA A 173 8.03 -4.59 -3.96
C ALA A 173 9.33 -5.39 -3.77
N GLU A 174 10.43 -5.02 -4.44
CA GLU A 174 11.73 -5.66 -4.24
C GLU A 174 12.24 -5.53 -2.80
N VAL A 175 12.09 -4.35 -2.18
CA VAL A 175 12.49 -4.11 -0.79
C VAL A 175 11.62 -4.88 0.21
N ILE A 176 10.31 -4.98 -0.05
CA ILE A 176 9.32 -5.59 0.86
C ILE A 176 9.29 -7.13 0.73
N ALA A 177 9.53 -7.68 -0.45
CA ALA A 177 9.38 -9.11 -0.75
C ALA A 177 10.09 -10.07 0.24
N PRO A 178 11.31 -9.80 0.74
CA PRO A 178 11.97 -10.67 1.74
C PRO A 178 11.20 -10.79 3.07
N TYR A 179 10.43 -9.76 3.43
CA TYR A 179 9.59 -9.77 4.64
C TYR A 179 8.28 -10.51 4.39
N MET A 180 7.66 -10.29 3.24
CA MET A 180 6.47 -11.02 2.81
C MET A 180 6.74 -12.52 2.74
N ALA A 181 7.90 -12.94 2.24
CA ALA A 181 8.30 -14.33 2.13
C ALA A 181 8.33 -15.09 3.47
N LYS A 182 8.49 -14.38 4.59
CA LYS A 182 8.46 -15.00 5.93
C LYS A 182 7.04 -15.34 6.39
N LEU A 183 6.02 -14.82 5.71
CA LEU A 183 4.60 -15.03 6.02
C LEU A 183 3.91 -15.94 5.00
N ALA A 184 4.42 -15.97 3.77
CA ALA A 184 3.81 -16.67 2.65
C ALA A 184 3.98 -18.20 2.77
N ILE A 185 2.96 -18.93 2.31
CA ILE A 185 3.00 -20.36 2.03
C ILE A 185 2.81 -20.51 0.52
N PRO A 186 3.88 -20.57 -0.28
CA PRO A 186 3.77 -20.67 -1.74
C PRO A 186 3.07 -21.96 -2.20
N LEU A 187 2.52 -21.90 -3.44
CA LEU A 187 1.96 -23.06 -4.13
C LEU A 187 2.99 -24.18 -4.32
#